data_29e704ae9cc2323e344b172db8de30ea
#
_entry.id   29e704ae9cc2323e344b172db8de30ea
#
_cell.length_a   1.000
_cell.length_b   1.000
_cell.length_c   1.000
_cell.angle_alpha   90.00
_cell.angle_beta   90.00
_cell.angle_gamma   90.00
#
_symmetry.space_group_name_H-M   'P 1'
#
loop_
_entity.id
_entity.type
_entity.pdbx_description
1 polymer ?
#
loop_
_entity_poly.entity_id
_entity_poly.type
_entity_poly.pdbx_seq_one_letter_code
_entity_poly.pdbx_strand_id
1 'polypeptide(L)'
;FWEGVYRYGGLPIIHRRINPSEDGKLPRNTFSDCVDSILVDCDRAASILPDYYTNSILVGRANRIAALALKSRVLLYAASPLFNTDDPYLPLSGNNDLIGYGNYSKERWNEAAKAAKAAITAVESSGYYDLYDEGTPETNYEHVWTAPDNKEIILANKKYRNFTTSSHPITSNIPAWAGSSWSDGGLFTTFNFVRFYEKKDGNQQTWNMDGGDDLLEKYDELDPRFAQTIAAHGANWNTEIGILNFLPGGAHNVANDKTKHLVRKWVPRVLRATAPRNSTNMDWIVFRVAELYLNYAEALNEYYETPPKEAFDAVLKVRERSGMPGFPSTLNKKQFREKLRRERAVELAYEDHRFWDIRRWLIADDEGVMKGAMYGLQLSAVTGAPGKVHYKPYVFENRLWSDRSYLHPIKQTEIDKGYMLQNPGW
;
A
#
# COMPACT_ATOMS: atom_id res chain seq x y z
N PHE A 1 -7.82 -16.16 6.85
CA PHE A 1 -9.04 -15.72 7.53
C PHE A 1 -9.13 -14.20 7.63
N TRP A 2 -8.06 -13.49 8.05
CA TRP A 2 -8.02 -12.03 8.12
C TRP A 2 -8.42 -11.34 6.79
N GLU A 3 -7.95 -11.85 5.66
CA GLU A 3 -8.33 -11.37 4.33
C GLU A 3 -9.86 -11.30 4.12
N GLY A 4 -10.59 -12.25 4.66
CA GLY A 4 -12.06 -12.23 4.63
C GLY A 4 -12.65 -11.19 5.59
N VAL A 5 -12.10 -11.09 6.81
CA VAL A 5 -12.68 -10.26 7.88
C VAL A 5 -12.66 -8.77 7.52
N TYR A 6 -11.54 -8.23 7.04
CA TYR A 6 -11.50 -6.81 6.69
C TYR A 6 -12.26 -6.45 5.39
N ARG A 7 -12.59 -7.47 4.57
CA ARG A 7 -13.38 -7.30 3.34
C ARG A 7 -14.88 -7.37 3.58
N TYR A 8 -15.30 -8.27 4.46
CA TYR A 8 -16.72 -8.63 4.64
C TYR A 8 -17.27 -8.35 6.02
N GLY A 9 -16.45 -7.96 6.98
CA GLY A 9 -16.82 -7.95 8.39
C GLY A 9 -16.74 -9.34 9.02
N GLY A 10 -17.59 -9.62 9.99
CA GLY A 10 -17.65 -10.92 10.66
C GLY A 10 -17.96 -12.07 9.69
N LEU A 11 -17.32 -13.19 9.89
CA LEU A 11 -17.42 -14.40 9.07
C LEU A 11 -17.56 -15.66 9.95
N PRO A 12 -18.04 -16.78 9.43
CA PRO A 12 -18.06 -18.03 10.17
C PRO A 12 -16.67 -18.46 10.62
N ILE A 13 -16.48 -18.73 11.90
CA ILE A 13 -15.24 -19.24 12.47
C ILE A 13 -15.35 -20.76 12.53
N ILE A 14 -14.42 -21.47 11.86
CA ILE A 14 -14.45 -22.92 11.75
C ILE A 14 -13.24 -23.49 12.44
N HIS A 15 -13.42 -24.00 13.67
CA HIS A 15 -12.36 -24.62 14.48
C HIS A 15 -12.32 -26.15 14.39
N ARG A 16 -13.24 -26.75 13.64
CA ARG A 16 -13.35 -28.21 13.50
C ARG A 16 -13.53 -28.62 12.05
N ARG A 17 -13.25 -29.87 11.78
CA ARG A 17 -13.58 -30.46 10.48
C ARG A 17 -15.11 -30.58 10.36
N ILE A 18 -15.67 -30.04 9.29
CA ILE A 18 -17.10 -30.22 8.97
C ILE A 18 -17.26 -31.61 8.38
N ASN A 19 -18.23 -32.38 8.90
CA ASN A 19 -18.56 -33.69 8.34
C ASN A 19 -19.33 -33.48 7.04
N PRO A 20 -19.06 -34.24 5.95
CA PRO A 20 -19.81 -34.15 4.70
C PRO A 20 -21.32 -34.36 4.82
N SER A 21 -21.79 -35.03 5.88
CA SER A 21 -23.20 -35.22 6.19
C SER A 21 -23.88 -34.03 6.91
N GLU A 22 -23.09 -33.06 7.37
CA GLU A 22 -23.62 -31.87 8.02
C GLU A 22 -24.10 -30.85 6.97
N ASP A 23 -25.12 -30.05 7.33
CA ASP A 23 -25.72 -29.05 6.43
C ASP A 23 -24.72 -27.95 6.02
N GLY A 24 -23.62 -27.78 6.78
CA GLY A 24 -22.55 -26.79 6.49
C GLY A 24 -23.00 -25.32 6.56
N LYS A 25 -24.23 -25.04 6.95
CA LYS A 25 -24.78 -23.70 7.11
C LYS A 25 -24.30 -23.09 8.43
N LEU A 26 -23.25 -22.30 8.35
CA LEU A 26 -22.69 -21.61 9.51
C LEU A 26 -23.00 -20.11 9.39
N PRO A 27 -23.68 -19.51 10.38
CA PRO A 27 -23.94 -18.08 10.39
C PRO A 27 -22.63 -17.29 10.56
N ARG A 28 -22.66 -16.02 10.25
CA ARG A 28 -21.57 -15.09 10.55
C ARG A 28 -21.37 -14.98 12.07
N ASN A 29 -20.14 -15.02 12.53
CA ASN A 29 -19.76 -14.57 13.86
C ASN A 29 -19.67 -13.04 13.87
N THR A 30 -19.64 -12.43 15.05
CA THR A 30 -19.40 -11.00 15.16
C THR A 30 -18.01 -10.62 14.64
N PHE A 31 -17.85 -9.36 14.26
CA PHE A 31 -16.53 -8.84 13.90
C PHE A 31 -15.52 -9.00 15.06
N SER A 32 -15.98 -8.73 16.29
CA SER A 32 -15.15 -8.90 17.50
C SER A 32 -14.67 -10.35 17.66
N ASP A 33 -15.59 -11.35 17.59
CA ASP A 33 -15.20 -12.76 17.71
C ASP A 33 -14.16 -13.16 16.66
N CYS A 34 -14.31 -12.63 15.43
CA CYS A 34 -13.37 -12.91 14.36
C CYS A 34 -11.98 -12.32 14.64
N VAL A 35 -11.93 -11.07 15.14
CA VAL A 35 -10.68 -10.43 15.53
C VAL A 35 -10.02 -11.20 16.67
N ASP A 36 -10.76 -11.52 17.73
CA ASP A 36 -10.25 -12.24 18.90
C ASP A 36 -9.70 -13.62 18.52
N SER A 37 -10.39 -14.35 17.64
CA SER A 37 -9.91 -15.63 17.12
C SER A 37 -8.57 -15.49 16.39
N ILE A 38 -8.40 -14.44 15.57
CA ILE A 38 -7.15 -14.18 14.86
C ILE A 38 -6.03 -13.84 15.87
N LEU A 39 -6.32 -13.03 16.89
CA LEU A 39 -5.33 -12.64 17.89
C LEU A 39 -4.84 -13.86 18.68
N VAL A 40 -5.74 -14.77 19.06
CA VAL A 40 -5.38 -16.04 19.72
C VAL A 40 -4.45 -16.87 18.84
N ASP A 41 -4.74 -16.99 17.55
CA ASP A 41 -3.89 -17.72 16.60
C ASP A 41 -2.52 -17.04 16.42
N CYS A 42 -2.47 -15.71 16.35
CA CYS A 42 -1.23 -14.96 16.28
C CYS A 42 -0.37 -15.15 17.53
N ASP A 43 -0.96 -15.09 18.73
CA ASP A 43 -0.24 -15.25 19.99
C ASP A 43 0.27 -16.68 20.15
N ARG A 44 -0.52 -17.66 19.76
CA ARG A 44 -0.08 -19.06 19.75
C ARG A 44 1.07 -19.27 18.76
N ALA A 45 0.98 -18.73 17.56
CA ALA A 45 2.05 -18.82 16.59
C ALA A 45 3.32 -18.11 17.09
N ALA A 46 3.19 -16.92 17.68
CA ALA A 46 4.31 -16.17 18.23
C ALA A 46 4.98 -16.88 19.42
N SER A 47 4.27 -17.76 20.16
CA SER A 47 4.84 -18.51 21.29
C SER A 47 5.67 -19.72 20.89
N ILE A 48 5.49 -20.25 19.66
CA ILE A 48 6.11 -21.52 19.24
C ILE A 48 7.06 -21.38 18.05
N LEU A 49 6.92 -20.31 17.23
CA LEU A 49 7.73 -20.11 16.04
C LEU A 49 9.05 -19.37 16.37
N PRO A 50 10.15 -19.67 15.66
CA PRO A 50 11.40 -18.93 15.79
C PRO A 50 11.27 -17.53 15.17
N ASP A 51 12.14 -16.60 15.56
CA ASP A 51 12.20 -15.25 14.98
C ASP A 51 12.63 -15.27 13.52
N TYR A 52 13.49 -16.22 13.17
CA TYR A 52 14.04 -16.38 11.83
C TYR A 52 14.41 -17.85 11.57
N TYR A 53 14.37 -18.27 10.32
CA TYR A 53 14.82 -19.60 9.89
C TYR A 53 16.20 -19.51 9.24
N THR A 54 17.21 -20.09 9.88
CA THR A 54 18.59 -20.18 9.33
C THR A 54 18.76 -21.30 8.29
N ASN A 55 17.88 -22.31 8.32
CA ASN A 55 17.87 -23.37 7.32
C ASN A 55 17.24 -22.85 6.02
N SER A 56 18.01 -22.87 4.92
CA SER A 56 17.61 -22.35 3.60
C SER A 56 16.32 -22.98 3.05
N ILE A 57 16.01 -24.23 3.42
CA ILE A 57 14.76 -24.91 3.01
C ILE A 57 13.53 -24.30 3.69
N LEU A 58 13.72 -23.68 4.85
CA LEU A 58 12.63 -23.10 5.65
C LEU A 58 12.50 -21.58 5.49
N VAL A 59 13.48 -20.92 4.87
CA VAL A 59 13.45 -19.48 4.60
C VAL A 59 12.22 -19.12 3.78
N GLY A 60 11.47 -18.10 4.23
CA GLY A 60 10.21 -17.67 3.62
C GLY A 60 8.96 -18.32 4.20
N ARG A 61 9.08 -19.23 5.16
CA ARG A 61 7.93 -19.66 5.99
C ARG A 61 7.58 -18.57 7.00
N ALA A 62 6.31 -18.57 7.41
CA ALA A 62 5.87 -17.69 8.50
C ALA A 62 6.65 -18.03 9.79
N ASN A 63 7.14 -16.98 10.43
CA ASN A 63 7.92 -17.03 11.67
C ASN A 63 7.23 -16.20 12.76
N ARG A 64 7.83 -16.08 13.95
CA ARG A 64 7.28 -15.33 15.07
C ARG A 64 7.04 -13.87 14.70
N ILE A 65 7.99 -13.22 14.02
CA ILE A 65 7.88 -11.81 13.65
C ILE A 65 6.74 -11.60 12.63
N ALA A 66 6.54 -12.53 11.69
CA ALA A 66 5.39 -12.49 10.78
C ALA A 66 4.04 -12.61 11.50
N ALA A 67 3.95 -13.44 12.56
CA ALA A 67 2.74 -13.51 13.38
C ALA A 67 2.47 -12.21 14.14
N LEU A 68 3.51 -11.56 14.69
CA LEU A 68 3.41 -10.27 15.36
C LEU A 68 3.07 -9.14 14.37
N ALA A 69 3.61 -9.17 13.15
CA ALA A 69 3.27 -8.23 12.09
C ALA A 69 1.80 -8.34 11.68
N LEU A 70 1.28 -9.56 11.54
CA LEU A 70 -0.13 -9.79 11.30
C LEU A 70 -0.98 -9.24 12.46
N LYS A 71 -0.62 -9.52 13.71
CA LYS A 71 -1.31 -8.99 14.90
C LYS A 71 -1.36 -7.46 14.89
N SER A 72 -0.24 -6.79 14.56
CA SER A 72 -0.16 -5.34 14.43
C SER A 72 -1.13 -4.81 13.36
N ARG A 73 -1.16 -5.42 12.16
CA ARG A 73 -2.06 -5.00 11.08
C ARG A 73 -3.53 -5.21 11.44
N VAL A 74 -3.86 -6.36 12.04
CA VAL A 74 -5.24 -6.68 12.47
C VAL A 74 -5.75 -5.65 13.45
N LEU A 75 -4.99 -5.35 14.51
CA LEU A 75 -5.40 -4.41 15.54
C LEU A 75 -5.47 -2.97 15.03
N LEU A 76 -4.56 -2.56 14.14
CA LEU A 76 -4.63 -1.24 13.50
C LEU A 76 -5.91 -1.06 12.68
N TYR A 77 -6.25 -2.05 11.87
CA TYR A 77 -7.47 -2.02 11.06
C TYR A 77 -8.71 -2.04 11.93
N ALA A 78 -8.73 -2.92 12.93
CA ALA A 78 -9.85 -3.05 13.85
C ALA A 78 -10.07 -1.79 14.70
N ALA A 79 -9.01 -1.02 15.01
CA ALA A 79 -9.11 0.27 15.70
C ALA A 79 -9.57 1.41 14.78
N SER A 80 -9.55 1.22 13.45
CA SER A 80 -9.84 2.28 12.48
C SER A 80 -11.34 2.61 12.37
N PRO A 81 -11.70 3.82 11.89
CA PRO A 81 -13.06 4.33 11.88
C PRO A 81 -14.13 3.41 11.26
N LEU A 82 -13.76 2.62 10.24
CA LEU A 82 -14.69 1.69 9.59
C LEU A 82 -15.27 0.66 10.58
N PHE A 83 -14.47 0.22 11.54
CA PHE A 83 -14.83 -0.88 12.46
C PHE A 83 -15.01 -0.42 13.90
N ASN A 84 -14.37 0.68 14.30
CA ASN A 84 -14.33 1.22 15.66
C ASN A 84 -15.18 2.49 15.76
N THR A 85 -16.50 2.35 15.76
CA THR A 85 -17.44 3.46 15.75
C THR A 85 -18.75 3.08 16.42
N ASP A 86 -19.43 4.06 17.01
CA ASP A 86 -20.84 3.97 17.46
C ASP A 86 -21.81 4.13 16.29
N ASP A 87 -21.40 4.81 15.21
CA ASP A 87 -22.22 5.13 14.05
C ASP A 87 -21.58 4.56 12.78
N PRO A 88 -21.98 3.37 12.32
CA PRO A 88 -21.41 2.75 11.14
C PRO A 88 -21.78 3.53 9.86
N TYR A 89 -20.92 3.47 8.86
CA TYR A 89 -21.09 4.14 7.55
C TYR A 89 -22.44 3.85 6.86
N LEU A 90 -22.98 2.65 7.06
CA LEU A 90 -24.34 2.22 6.74
C LEU A 90 -24.77 1.22 7.83
N PRO A 91 -25.93 1.43 8.49
CA PRO A 91 -26.38 0.53 9.53
C PRO A 91 -26.91 -0.81 8.97
N LEU A 92 -26.65 -1.88 9.69
CA LEU A 92 -27.16 -3.24 9.39
C LEU A 92 -28.20 -3.65 10.43
N SER A 93 -29.32 -2.95 10.50
CA SER A 93 -30.53 -3.18 11.33
C SER A 93 -30.38 -4.25 12.43
N GLY A 94 -29.88 -3.86 13.61
CA GLY A 94 -29.73 -4.76 14.77
C GLY A 94 -28.53 -5.72 14.70
N ASN A 95 -27.70 -5.68 13.63
CA ASN A 95 -26.57 -6.57 13.42
C ASN A 95 -25.27 -5.81 13.08
N ASN A 96 -25.10 -4.59 13.62
CA ASN A 96 -23.90 -3.78 13.39
C ASN A 96 -22.63 -4.46 13.89
N ASP A 97 -22.72 -5.38 14.83
CA ASP A 97 -21.67 -6.23 15.35
C ASP A 97 -21.08 -7.19 14.30
N LEU A 98 -21.79 -7.43 13.19
CA LEU A 98 -21.27 -8.19 12.04
C LEU A 98 -20.34 -7.34 11.13
N ILE A 99 -20.46 -6.01 11.17
CA ILE A 99 -19.71 -5.12 10.27
C ILE A 99 -18.67 -4.27 10.97
N GLY A 100 -18.60 -4.34 12.30
CA GLY A 100 -17.65 -3.64 13.16
C GLY A 100 -17.90 -3.98 14.62
N TYR A 101 -17.30 -3.24 15.53
CA TYR A 101 -17.52 -3.47 16.97
C TYR A 101 -18.90 -2.99 17.48
N GLY A 102 -19.60 -2.16 16.72
CA GLY A 102 -20.86 -1.54 17.15
C GLY A 102 -20.70 -0.50 18.27
N ASN A 103 -19.48 -0.17 18.64
CA ASN A 103 -19.15 0.90 19.59
C ASN A 103 -17.74 1.47 19.32
N TYR A 104 -17.51 2.72 19.73
CA TYR A 104 -16.20 3.33 19.73
C TYR A 104 -15.45 3.01 21.02
N SER A 105 -14.16 2.69 20.92
CA SER A 105 -13.23 2.62 22.04
C SER A 105 -11.86 3.17 21.65
N LYS A 106 -11.41 4.21 22.37
CA LYS A 106 -10.08 4.79 22.21
C LYS A 106 -8.99 3.76 22.54
N GLU A 107 -9.27 2.84 23.47
CA GLU A 107 -8.31 1.82 23.92
C GLU A 107 -7.88 0.86 22.81
N ARG A 108 -8.72 0.64 21.79
CA ARG A 108 -8.33 -0.17 20.61
C ARG A 108 -7.10 0.38 19.88
N TRP A 109 -6.94 1.70 19.86
CA TRP A 109 -5.74 2.35 19.32
C TRP A 109 -4.50 2.09 20.19
N ASN A 110 -4.66 2.07 21.51
CA ASN A 110 -3.58 1.70 22.44
C ASN A 110 -3.14 0.25 22.22
N GLU A 111 -4.08 -0.68 22.08
CA GLU A 111 -3.76 -2.08 21.78
C GLU A 111 -3.06 -2.23 20.41
N ALA A 112 -3.46 -1.46 19.40
CA ALA A 112 -2.76 -1.42 18.11
C ALA A 112 -1.32 -0.88 18.26
N ALA A 113 -1.13 0.18 19.06
CA ALA A 113 0.21 0.73 19.34
C ALA A 113 1.10 -0.28 20.07
N LYS A 114 0.57 -0.96 21.10
CA LYS A 114 1.30 -2.02 21.84
C LYS A 114 1.71 -3.18 20.92
N ALA A 115 0.81 -3.62 20.04
CA ALA A 115 1.10 -4.72 19.12
C ALA A 115 2.16 -4.33 18.07
N ALA A 116 2.09 -3.11 17.52
CA ALA A 116 3.10 -2.61 16.61
C ALA A 116 4.46 -2.47 17.30
N LYS A 117 4.50 -1.92 18.53
CA LYS A 117 5.73 -1.82 19.32
C LYS A 117 6.32 -3.18 19.65
N ALA A 118 5.49 -4.18 19.99
CA ALA A 118 5.96 -5.54 20.26
C ALA A 118 6.60 -6.17 19.00
N ALA A 119 6.02 -5.97 17.83
CA ALA A 119 6.58 -6.41 16.56
C ALA A 119 7.91 -5.71 16.23
N ILE A 120 7.99 -4.38 16.43
CA ILE A 120 9.23 -3.60 16.27
C ILE A 120 10.31 -4.11 17.21
N THR A 121 10.00 -4.30 18.49
CA THR A 121 10.95 -4.81 19.48
C THR A 121 11.47 -6.21 19.11
N ALA A 122 10.60 -7.08 18.57
CA ALA A 122 11.01 -8.39 18.08
C ALA A 122 11.93 -8.30 16.85
N VAL A 123 11.66 -7.38 15.93
CA VAL A 123 12.54 -7.05 14.79
C VAL A 123 13.92 -6.64 15.30
N GLU A 124 13.98 -5.62 16.16
CA GLU A 124 15.22 -5.05 16.70
C GLU A 124 16.03 -6.09 17.49
N SER A 125 15.36 -6.92 18.29
CA SER A 125 16.01 -7.97 19.12
C SER A 125 16.49 -9.17 18.32
N SER A 126 15.92 -9.44 17.16
CA SER A 126 16.25 -10.61 16.36
C SER A 126 17.63 -10.55 15.72
N GLY A 127 18.10 -9.36 15.41
CA GLY A 127 19.35 -9.12 14.65
C GLY A 127 19.28 -9.54 13.16
N TYR A 128 18.12 -10.02 12.68
CA TYR A 128 17.94 -10.49 11.29
C TYR A 128 17.17 -9.50 10.41
N TYR A 129 16.34 -8.68 11.00
CA TYR A 129 15.46 -7.76 10.29
C TYR A 129 15.76 -6.31 10.64
N ASP A 130 15.71 -5.45 9.65
CA ASP A 130 15.82 -3.99 9.79
C ASP A 130 15.29 -3.31 8.53
N LEU A 131 15.20 -1.99 8.53
CA LEU A 131 14.98 -1.23 7.29
C LEU A 131 16.17 -1.42 6.34
N TYR A 132 15.89 -1.50 5.05
CA TYR A 132 16.95 -1.63 4.04
C TYR A 132 17.63 -0.26 3.80
N ASP A 133 18.90 -0.15 4.12
CA ASP A 133 19.71 1.08 4.04
C ASP A 133 21.15 0.82 3.53
N GLU A 134 21.34 -0.25 2.75
CA GLU A 134 22.67 -0.68 2.25
C GLU A 134 23.11 0.03 0.96
N GLY A 135 22.27 0.89 0.39
CA GLY A 135 22.52 1.67 -0.80
C GLY A 135 22.57 3.17 -0.52
N THR A 136 21.99 3.95 -1.42
CA THR A 136 21.79 5.40 -1.28
C THR A 136 20.32 5.75 -1.15
N PRO A 137 19.96 6.95 -0.71
CA PRO A 137 18.56 7.40 -0.67
C PRO A 137 17.80 7.18 -1.99
N GLU A 138 18.49 7.30 -3.12
CA GLU A 138 17.92 7.14 -4.47
C GLU A 138 17.73 5.68 -4.88
N THR A 139 18.25 4.72 -4.11
CA THR A 139 18.22 3.28 -4.45
C THR A 139 17.68 2.40 -3.34
N ASN A 140 17.76 2.82 -2.07
CA ASN A 140 17.36 2.00 -0.92
C ASN A 140 15.93 1.48 -1.03
N TYR A 141 15.00 2.35 -1.42
CA TYR A 141 13.60 1.97 -1.55
C TYR A 141 13.38 0.94 -2.67
N GLU A 142 14.04 1.12 -3.83
CA GLU A 142 13.96 0.18 -4.96
C GLU A 142 14.52 -1.20 -4.58
N HIS A 143 15.58 -1.23 -3.77
CA HIS A 143 16.19 -2.49 -3.33
C HIS A 143 15.31 -3.32 -2.41
N VAL A 144 14.37 -2.72 -1.69
CA VAL A 144 13.40 -3.47 -0.85
C VAL A 144 12.66 -4.52 -1.67
N TRP A 145 12.30 -4.22 -2.92
CA TRP A 145 11.52 -5.12 -3.77
C TRP A 145 12.32 -5.73 -4.94
N THR A 146 13.54 -5.27 -5.20
CA THR A 146 14.42 -5.85 -6.24
C THR A 146 15.51 -6.76 -5.69
N ALA A 147 15.84 -6.67 -4.39
CA ALA A 147 16.78 -7.56 -3.72
C ALA A 147 16.02 -8.62 -2.92
N PRO A 148 15.87 -9.86 -3.43
CA PRO A 148 15.13 -10.91 -2.73
C PRO A 148 15.76 -11.26 -1.38
N ASP A 149 14.93 -11.64 -0.43
CA ASP A 149 15.36 -12.08 0.91
C ASP A 149 16.18 -11.02 1.69
N ASN A 150 16.00 -9.73 1.39
CA ASN A 150 16.67 -8.68 2.14
C ASN A 150 16.12 -8.53 3.57
N LYS A 151 16.87 -7.81 4.41
CA LYS A 151 16.56 -7.66 5.84
C LYS A 151 15.24 -6.94 6.16
N GLU A 152 14.64 -6.23 5.21
CA GLU A 152 13.36 -5.54 5.45
C GLU A 152 12.15 -6.46 5.24
N ILE A 153 12.29 -7.53 4.46
CA ILE A 153 11.18 -8.44 4.13
C ILE A 153 10.97 -9.46 5.26
N ILE A 154 9.88 -9.31 5.99
CA ILE A 154 9.48 -10.23 7.07
C ILE A 154 8.80 -11.48 6.50
N LEU A 155 7.88 -11.30 5.56
CA LEU A 155 7.17 -12.37 4.87
C LEU A 155 6.85 -11.97 3.44
N ALA A 156 7.12 -12.88 2.50
CA ALA A 156 6.82 -12.67 1.09
C ALA A 156 6.28 -13.93 0.42
N ASN A 157 5.49 -13.73 -0.63
CA ASN A 157 5.14 -14.79 -1.57
C ASN A 157 6.24 -14.90 -2.64
N LYS A 158 6.95 -16.01 -2.64
CA LYS A 158 8.11 -16.28 -3.49
C LYS A 158 7.76 -16.98 -4.82
N LYS A 159 6.50 -16.97 -5.20
CA LYS A 159 6.02 -17.62 -6.44
C LYS A 159 6.67 -17.05 -7.71
N TYR A 160 7.07 -15.79 -7.68
CA TYR A 160 7.51 -15.05 -8.86
C TYR A 160 9.03 -14.99 -9.00
N ARG A 161 9.74 -15.99 -8.51
CA ARG A 161 11.19 -16.13 -8.74
C ARG A 161 11.47 -16.70 -10.14
N ASN A 162 12.59 -16.29 -10.73
CA ASN A 162 13.00 -16.67 -12.09
C ASN A 162 12.00 -16.24 -13.17
N PHE A 163 11.38 -15.07 -13.05
CA PHE A 163 10.49 -14.57 -14.10
C PHE A 163 11.23 -13.73 -15.15
N THR A 164 10.69 -13.75 -16.36
CA THR A 164 11.07 -12.85 -17.46
C THR A 164 9.99 -11.79 -17.66
N THR A 165 10.26 -10.77 -18.47
CA THR A 165 9.26 -9.75 -18.83
C THR A 165 7.93 -10.30 -19.33
N SER A 166 7.93 -11.51 -19.91
CA SER A 166 6.72 -12.13 -20.47
C SER A 166 5.93 -13.00 -19.49
N SER A 167 6.46 -13.30 -18.30
CA SER A 167 5.86 -14.27 -17.37
C SER A 167 5.36 -13.68 -16.04
N HIS A 168 5.74 -12.44 -15.73
CA HIS A 168 5.33 -11.81 -14.47
C HIS A 168 3.95 -11.11 -14.64
N PRO A 169 3.01 -11.27 -13.70
CA PRO A 169 1.68 -10.65 -13.81
C PRO A 169 1.69 -9.13 -13.98
N ILE A 170 2.64 -8.44 -13.34
CA ILE A 170 2.79 -6.98 -13.47
C ILE A 170 3.50 -6.61 -14.77
N THR A 171 4.38 -7.47 -15.29
CA THR A 171 5.10 -7.20 -16.52
C THR A 171 4.22 -7.29 -17.77
N SER A 172 3.07 -7.95 -17.71
CA SER A 172 2.04 -7.85 -18.77
C SER A 172 1.54 -6.41 -18.94
N ASN A 173 1.78 -5.57 -17.97
CA ASN A 173 1.44 -4.15 -17.99
C ASN A 173 2.66 -3.25 -18.31
N ILE A 174 3.83 -3.80 -18.64
CA ILE A 174 4.97 -3.01 -19.07
C ILE A 174 4.67 -2.45 -20.46
N PRO A 175 4.92 -1.16 -20.73
CA PRO A 175 4.74 -0.57 -22.02
C PRO A 175 5.46 -1.33 -23.15
N ALA A 176 4.97 -1.22 -24.37
CA ALA A 176 5.54 -1.91 -25.54
C ALA A 176 7.04 -1.68 -25.70
N TRP A 177 7.53 -0.48 -25.36
CA TRP A 177 8.96 -0.15 -25.39
C TRP A 177 9.79 -0.94 -24.35
N ALA A 178 9.18 -1.49 -23.31
CA ALA A 178 9.83 -2.38 -22.34
C ALA A 178 9.71 -3.86 -22.73
N GLY A 179 9.38 -4.16 -23.97
CA GLY A 179 9.37 -5.53 -24.55
C GLY A 179 8.04 -6.25 -24.42
N SER A 180 6.96 -5.59 -24.04
CA SER A 180 5.62 -6.13 -24.18
C SER A 180 5.08 -5.83 -25.58
N SER A 181 4.33 -6.77 -26.16
CA SER A 181 3.60 -6.55 -27.41
C SER A 181 2.28 -5.80 -27.24
N TRP A 182 2.01 -5.29 -26.05
CA TRP A 182 0.75 -4.66 -25.68
C TRP A 182 0.82 -3.16 -25.97
N SER A 183 0.09 -2.73 -26.95
CA SER A 183 0.02 -1.33 -27.38
C SER A 183 -0.66 -0.39 -26.38
N ASP A 184 -1.34 -0.95 -25.37
CA ASP A 184 -2.17 -0.21 -24.42
C ASP A 184 -1.46 0.09 -23.07
N GLY A 185 -0.29 -0.44 -22.88
CA GLY A 185 0.80 -0.08 -22.01
C GLY A 185 0.57 0.17 -20.55
N GLY A 186 0.39 -0.82 -19.71
CA GLY A 186 0.82 -0.77 -18.33
C GLY A 186 -0.18 -0.23 -17.30
N LEU A 187 0.25 -0.28 -16.05
CA LEU A 187 -0.41 0.38 -14.94
C LEU A 187 -0.01 1.86 -14.90
N PHE A 188 -1.01 2.72 -14.82
CA PHE A 188 -0.83 4.16 -14.80
C PHE A 188 -1.16 4.73 -13.42
N THR A 189 -0.37 5.71 -13.02
CA THR A 189 -0.57 6.46 -11.77
C THR A 189 -1.31 7.74 -12.06
N THR A 190 -2.40 8.02 -11.34
CA THR A 190 -3.09 9.31 -11.46
C THR A 190 -2.21 10.44 -10.95
N PHE A 191 -2.37 11.62 -11.51
CA PHE A 191 -1.67 12.82 -11.00
C PHE A 191 -2.11 13.15 -9.56
N ASN A 192 -3.33 12.77 -9.15
CA ASN A 192 -3.78 12.84 -7.76
C ASN A 192 -2.80 12.14 -6.81
N PHE A 193 -2.30 10.95 -7.18
CA PHE A 193 -1.34 10.20 -6.37
C PHE A 193 0.07 10.82 -6.43
N VAL A 194 0.52 11.29 -7.59
CA VAL A 194 1.82 11.97 -7.75
C VAL A 194 1.92 13.17 -6.79
N ARG A 195 0.83 13.86 -6.57
CA ARG A 195 0.76 15.02 -5.65
C ARG A 195 0.96 14.66 -4.18
N PHE A 196 1.03 13.38 -3.80
CA PHE A 196 1.39 12.96 -2.44
C PHE A 196 2.88 13.06 -2.17
N TYR A 197 3.72 12.98 -3.20
CA TYR A 197 5.16 13.12 -3.03
C TYR A 197 5.51 14.54 -2.61
N GLU A 198 6.25 14.63 -1.50
CA GLU A 198 6.81 15.89 -1.01
C GLU A 198 8.09 16.23 -1.77
N LYS A 199 8.61 17.42 -1.57
CA LYS A 199 9.96 17.77 -1.97
C LYS A 199 10.98 17.16 -1.01
N LYS A 200 12.23 17.04 -1.45
CA LYS A 200 13.35 16.52 -0.65
C LYS A 200 13.54 17.24 0.69
N ASP A 201 13.11 18.50 0.79
CA ASP A 201 13.13 19.28 2.01
C ASP A 201 11.95 18.99 2.98
N GLY A 202 11.04 18.08 2.62
CA GLY A 202 9.86 17.71 3.40
C GLY A 202 8.66 18.63 3.26
N ASN A 203 8.76 19.67 2.41
CA ASN A 203 7.64 20.53 2.09
C ASN A 203 6.79 19.93 0.95
N GLN A 204 5.50 20.24 0.95
CA GLN A 204 4.62 19.80 -0.13
C GLN A 204 5.02 20.49 -1.45
N GLN A 205 5.10 19.71 -2.55
CA GLN A 205 5.30 20.27 -3.88
C GLN A 205 4.08 21.11 -4.32
N THR A 206 4.34 22.26 -4.91
CA THR A 206 3.30 23.14 -5.45
C THR A 206 3.10 22.86 -6.94
N TRP A 207 1.90 22.51 -7.32
CA TRP A 207 1.53 22.21 -8.70
C TRP A 207 0.56 23.27 -9.23
N ASN A 208 0.90 23.86 -10.38
CA ASN A 208 -0.03 24.76 -11.05
C ASN A 208 -1.06 23.94 -11.85
N MET A 209 -2.34 24.01 -11.46
CA MET A 209 -3.41 23.25 -12.11
C MET A 209 -3.81 23.84 -13.48
N ASP A 210 -3.39 25.07 -13.78
CA ASP A 210 -3.56 25.69 -15.11
C ASP A 210 -2.42 25.33 -16.08
N GLY A 211 -1.35 24.73 -15.57
CA GLY A 211 -0.16 24.31 -16.31
C GLY A 211 1.09 25.12 -16.00
N GLY A 212 2.24 24.60 -16.37
CA GLY A 212 3.56 25.23 -16.16
C GLY A 212 4.64 24.63 -17.05
N ASP A 213 5.77 25.33 -17.15
CA ASP A 213 6.91 24.96 -18.01
C ASP A 213 8.09 24.37 -17.22
N ASP A 214 7.84 24.02 -15.97
CA ASP A 214 8.83 23.61 -14.97
C ASP A 214 8.66 22.15 -14.49
N LEU A 215 8.14 21.27 -15.38
CA LEU A 215 7.82 19.90 -15.02
C LEU A 215 9.04 19.11 -14.53
N LEU A 216 10.15 19.21 -15.25
CA LEU A 216 11.35 18.42 -14.94
C LEU A 216 11.99 18.93 -13.66
N GLU A 217 12.05 20.24 -13.47
CA GLU A 217 12.53 20.85 -12.23
C GLU A 217 11.69 20.38 -11.02
N LYS A 218 10.36 20.36 -11.19
CA LYS A 218 9.46 19.83 -10.14
C LYS A 218 9.71 18.36 -9.81
N TYR A 219 9.95 17.52 -10.82
CA TYR A 219 10.27 16.11 -10.59
C TYR A 219 11.62 15.93 -9.87
N ASP A 220 12.61 16.73 -10.21
CA ASP A 220 13.95 16.69 -9.59
C ASP A 220 13.91 17.11 -8.10
N GLU A 221 12.94 17.95 -7.73
CA GLU A 221 12.74 18.35 -6.34
C GLU A 221 12.06 17.28 -5.47
N LEU A 222 11.37 16.30 -6.07
CA LEU A 222 10.55 15.34 -5.33
C LEU A 222 11.39 14.35 -4.51
N ASP A 223 10.72 13.83 -3.47
CA ASP A 223 11.13 12.68 -2.67
C ASP A 223 11.79 11.60 -3.56
N PRO A 224 12.97 11.09 -3.21
CA PRO A 224 13.69 10.10 -4.01
C PRO A 224 12.89 8.85 -4.34
N ARG A 225 11.88 8.48 -3.52
CA ARG A 225 10.99 7.36 -3.79
C ARG A 225 10.09 7.57 -5.02
N PHE A 226 9.87 8.82 -5.46
CA PHE A 226 9.13 9.10 -6.68
C PHE A 226 9.74 8.39 -7.89
N ALA A 227 11.01 8.64 -8.16
CA ALA A 227 11.71 8.05 -9.32
C ALA A 227 11.89 6.52 -9.20
N GLN A 228 11.79 5.97 -8.00
CA GLN A 228 11.86 4.54 -7.72
C GLN A 228 10.50 3.84 -7.90
N THR A 229 9.40 4.60 -7.78
CA THR A 229 8.03 4.07 -7.86
C THR A 229 7.37 4.34 -9.21
N ILE A 230 7.67 5.47 -9.83
CA ILE A 230 6.98 6.01 -11.00
C ILE A 230 7.97 6.29 -12.12
N ALA A 231 7.64 5.80 -13.30
CA ALA A 231 8.34 6.16 -14.53
C ALA A 231 7.62 7.36 -15.17
N ALA A 232 8.26 8.53 -15.14
CA ALA A 232 7.76 9.78 -15.67
C ALA A 232 8.60 10.24 -16.88
N HIS A 233 8.12 11.25 -17.60
CA HIS A 233 8.88 11.88 -18.67
C HIS A 233 10.23 12.41 -18.14
N GLY A 234 11.30 12.18 -18.90
CA GLY A 234 12.66 12.57 -18.52
C GLY A 234 13.40 11.57 -17.61
N ALA A 235 12.69 10.60 -17.01
CA ALA A 235 13.36 9.60 -16.18
C ALA A 235 14.18 8.62 -17.00
N ASN A 236 15.35 8.23 -16.49
CA ASN A 236 16.13 7.14 -17.08
C ASN A 236 15.53 5.78 -16.66
N TRP A 237 15.14 4.97 -17.64
CA TRP A 237 14.61 3.64 -17.36
C TRP A 237 15.72 2.62 -17.09
N ASN A 238 16.57 2.38 -18.06
CA ASN A 238 17.79 1.56 -17.98
C ASN A 238 18.73 1.88 -19.15
N THR A 239 19.86 1.21 -19.25
CA THR A 239 20.86 1.47 -20.30
C THR A 239 20.39 1.10 -21.71
N GLU A 240 19.42 0.21 -21.87
CA GLU A 240 18.88 -0.22 -23.16
C GLU A 240 17.83 0.76 -23.70
N ILE A 241 16.91 1.18 -22.84
CA ILE A 241 15.76 2.03 -23.20
C ILE A 241 16.12 3.51 -23.11
N GLY A 242 16.98 3.86 -22.15
CA GLY A 242 17.44 5.24 -21.95
C GLY A 242 16.40 6.13 -21.29
N ILE A 243 16.38 7.40 -21.68
CA ILE A 243 15.53 8.45 -21.12
C ILE A 243 14.12 8.37 -21.73
N LEU A 244 13.11 8.32 -20.88
CA LEU A 244 11.71 8.23 -21.28
C LEU A 244 11.24 9.54 -21.92
N ASN A 245 10.66 9.42 -23.10
CA ASN A 245 10.09 10.54 -23.84
C ASN A 245 8.60 10.30 -24.10
N PHE A 246 7.73 10.97 -23.31
CA PHE A 246 6.25 10.91 -23.39
C PHE A 246 5.63 12.10 -24.12
N LEU A 247 6.44 12.96 -24.73
CA LEU A 247 5.94 14.04 -25.59
C LEU A 247 5.21 13.49 -26.82
N PRO A 248 4.27 14.22 -27.42
CA PRO A 248 3.69 13.85 -28.70
C PRO A 248 4.78 13.54 -29.74
N GLY A 249 4.69 12.36 -30.35
CA GLY A 249 5.72 11.85 -31.27
C GLY A 249 6.99 11.29 -30.59
N GLY A 250 7.09 11.32 -29.27
CA GLY A 250 8.21 10.75 -28.53
C GLY A 250 8.19 9.21 -28.56
N ALA A 251 9.38 8.60 -28.47
CA ALA A 251 9.58 7.15 -28.63
C ALA A 251 8.80 6.29 -27.62
N HIS A 252 8.46 6.85 -26.46
CA HIS A 252 7.81 6.13 -25.36
C HIS A 252 6.37 6.62 -25.10
N ASN A 253 5.84 7.47 -25.99
CA ASN A 253 4.49 7.99 -25.84
C ASN A 253 3.45 6.92 -26.21
N VAL A 254 2.77 6.38 -25.22
CA VAL A 254 1.70 5.39 -25.38
C VAL A 254 0.38 6.12 -25.67
N ALA A 255 -0.33 5.68 -26.72
CA ALA A 255 -1.54 6.38 -27.22
C ALA A 255 -2.64 6.51 -26.14
N ASN A 256 -2.82 5.48 -25.32
CA ASN A 256 -3.86 5.45 -24.28
C ASN A 256 -3.38 5.93 -22.91
N ASP A 257 -2.11 6.35 -22.78
CA ASP A 257 -1.59 6.91 -21.54
C ASP A 257 -2.13 8.33 -21.32
N LYS A 258 -3.10 8.43 -20.42
CA LYS A 258 -3.72 9.71 -20.04
C LYS A 258 -3.01 10.42 -18.90
N THR A 259 -2.13 9.71 -18.18
CA THR A 259 -1.54 10.24 -16.94
C THR A 259 -0.10 10.69 -17.10
N LYS A 260 0.63 10.18 -18.08
CA LYS A 260 2.08 10.37 -18.30
C LYS A 260 2.94 9.92 -17.09
N HIS A 261 2.38 9.02 -16.28
CA HIS A 261 3.02 8.43 -15.12
C HIS A 261 2.77 6.92 -15.11
N LEU A 262 3.77 6.14 -15.44
CA LEU A 262 3.70 4.68 -15.43
C LEU A 262 4.18 4.14 -14.09
N VAL A 263 3.65 3.01 -13.65
CA VAL A 263 4.18 2.31 -12.48
C VAL A 263 5.52 1.70 -12.83
N ARG A 264 6.57 2.11 -12.10
CA ARG A 264 7.91 1.53 -12.19
C ARG A 264 8.12 0.44 -11.15
N LYS A 265 7.57 0.60 -9.96
CA LYS A 265 7.69 -0.37 -8.87
C LYS A 265 7.30 -1.76 -9.35
N TRP A 266 7.99 -2.78 -8.89
CA TRP A 266 7.87 -4.18 -9.32
C TRP A 266 8.45 -4.50 -10.70
N VAL A 267 9.09 -3.54 -11.38
CA VAL A 267 9.76 -3.77 -12.66
C VAL A 267 11.26 -3.50 -12.50
N PRO A 268 12.07 -4.53 -12.20
CA PRO A 268 13.52 -4.36 -12.03
C PRO A 268 14.17 -3.78 -13.27
N ARG A 269 15.10 -2.83 -13.07
CA ARG A 269 15.83 -2.16 -14.16
C ARG A 269 16.68 -3.10 -15.02
N VAL A 270 17.07 -4.24 -14.47
CA VAL A 270 17.85 -5.26 -15.17
C VAL A 270 17.07 -5.96 -16.28
N LEU A 271 15.74 -5.89 -16.29
CA LEU A 271 14.91 -6.54 -17.30
C LEU A 271 15.08 -5.87 -18.66
N ARG A 272 15.40 -6.69 -19.68
CA ARG A 272 15.63 -6.25 -21.06
C ARG A 272 14.35 -6.31 -21.86
N ALA A 273 14.16 -5.30 -22.72
CA ALA A 273 13.08 -5.24 -23.69
C ALA A 273 13.33 -6.19 -24.86
N THR A 274 14.59 -6.28 -25.33
CA THR A 274 15.00 -7.07 -26.50
C THR A 274 15.63 -8.42 -26.13
N ALA A 275 15.67 -9.32 -27.08
CA ALA A 275 16.33 -10.62 -26.91
C ALA A 275 17.88 -10.47 -26.92
N PRO A 276 18.63 -11.30 -26.16
CA PRO A 276 18.12 -12.29 -25.21
C PRO A 276 17.53 -11.64 -23.97
N ARG A 277 16.30 -11.98 -23.64
CA ARG A 277 15.64 -11.53 -22.41
C ARG A 277 16.26 -12.23 -21.22
N ASN A 278 16.53 -11.47 -20.19
CA ASN A 278 17.00 -12.02 -18.93
C ASN A 278 15.82 -12.26 -17.96
N SER A 279 16.10 -13.05 -16.93
CA SER A 279 15.19 -13.29 -15.83
C SER A 279 15.70 -12.65 -14.55
N THR A 280 14.83 -12.44 -13.61
CA THR A 280 15.16 -11.95 -12.28
C THR A 280 14.24 -12.59 -11.23
N ASN A 281 14.62 -12.47 -9.97
CA ASN A 281 13.79 -12.88 -8.85
C ASN A 281 13.11 -11.65 -8.27
N MET A 282 11.85 -11.82 -7.88
CA MET A 282 11.11 -10.83 -7.14
C MET A 282 10.22 -11.53 -6.12
N ASP A 283 10.17 -10.99 -4.93
CA ASP A 283 9.31 -11.46 -3.86
C ASP A 283 8.09 -10.51 -3.74
N TRP A 284 6.87 -11.06 -3.77
CA TRP A 284 5.69 -10.27 -3.47
C TRP A 284 5.60 -10.09 -1.95
N ILE A 285 5.87 -8.88 -1.49
CA ILE A 285 5.96 -8.55 -0.07
C ILE A 285 4.58 -8.64 0.58
N VAL A 286 4.48 -9.39 1.68
CA VAL A 286 3.27 -9.50 2.52
C VAL A 286 3.42 -8.64 3.78
N PHE A 287 4.58 -8.75 4.45
CA PHE A 287 4.95 -7.91 5.61
C PHE A 287 6.40 -7.46 5.49
N ARG A 288 6.66 -6.20 5.80
CA ARG A 288 7.98 -5.62 5.90
C ARG A 288 8.10 -4.62 7.05
N VAL A 289 9.31 -4.36 7.46
CA VAL A 289 9.63 -3.59 8.66
C VAL A 289 9.03 -2.18 8.64
N ALA A 290 9.08 -1.47 7.51
CA ALA A 290 8.55 -0.11 7.42
C ALA A 290 7.04 -0.02 7.76
N GLU A 291 6.25 -1.03 7.43
CA GLU A 291 4.83 -1.06 7.80
C GLU A 291 4.64 -1.01 9.31
N LEU A 292 5.48 -1.71 10.08
CA LEU A 292 5.38 -1.76 11.54
C LEU A 292 5.58 -0.38 12.17
N TYR A 293 6.58 0.38 11.69
CA TYR A 293 6.82 1.74 12.16
C TYR A 293 5.66 2.68 11.81
N LEU A 294 5.10 2.57 10.60
CA LEU A 294 3.95 3.38 10.17
C LEU A 294 2.67 3.00 10.95
N ASN A 295 2.46 1.71 11.24
CA ASN A 295 1.37 1.24 12.09
C ASN A 295 1.47 1.81 13.51
N TYR A 296 2.68 1.80 14.07
CA TYR A 296 2.95 2.34 15.40
C TYR A 296 2.68 3.85 15.46
N ALA A 297 3.21 4.60 14.49
CA ALA A 297 3.00 6.05 14.42
C ALA A 297 1.52 6.42 14.30
N GLU A 298 0.75 5.69 13.48
CA GLU A 298 -0.69 5.91 13.31
C GLU A 298 -1.44 5.65 14.62
N ALA A 299 -1.20 4.50 15.22
CA ALA A 299 -1.88 4.11 16.45
C ALA A 299 -1.61 5.07 17.61
N LEU A 300 -0.36 5.53 17.76
CA LEU A 300 0.01 6.55 18.75
C LEU A 300 -0.69 7.89 18.49
N ASN A 301 -0.69 8.36 17.24
CA ASN A 301 -1.37 9.61 16.89
C ASN A 301 -2.86 9.54 17.20
N GLU A 302 -3.50 8.42 16.93
CA GLU A 302 -4.94 8.28 17.16
C GLU A 302 -5.29 8.09 18.63
N TYR A 303 -4.40 7.49 19.41
CA TYR A 303 -4.61 7.30 20.83
C TYR A 303 -4.39 8.58 21.63
N TYR A 304 -3.29 9.33 21.41
CA TYR A 304 -2.98 10.54 22.16
C TYR A 304 -3.69 11.78 21.60
N GLU A 305 -3.94 12.78 22.45
CA GLU A 305 -4.50 14.08 22.03
C GLU A 305 -3.50 14.91 21.20
N THR A 306 -2.21 14.72 21.49
CA THR A 306 -1.09 15.30 20.73
C THR A 306 -0.16 14.16 20.37
N PRO A 307 0.36 14.10 19.13
CA PRO A 307 1.29 13.05 18.73
C PRO A 307 2.50 13.02 19.66
N PRO A 308 2.82 11.88 20.29
CA PRO A 308 4.00 11.78 21.16
C PRO A 308 5.28 11.69 20.31
N LYS A 309 6.43 11.95 20.97
CA LYS A 309 7.75 11.91 20.31
C LYS A 309 7.99 10.59 19.55
N GLU A 310 7.58 9.49 20.13
CA GLU A 310 7.73 8.14 19.55
C GLU A 310 7.03 7.98 18.19
N ALA A 311 5.93 8.70 17.97
CA ALA A 311 5.25 8.72 16.67
C ALA A 311 6.10 9.43 15.61
N PHE A 312 6.72 10.55 15.96
CA PHE A 312 7.66 11.27 15.09
C PHE A 312 8.91 10.45 14.81
N ASP A 313 9.48 9.81 15.82
CA ASP A 313 10.67 8.96 15.69
C ASP A 313 10.40 7.77 14.77
N ALA A 314 9.24 7.12 14.89
CA ALA A 314 8.85 6.00 14.04
C ALA A 314 8.73 6.40 12.56
N VAL A 315 8.15 7.57 12.28
CA VAL A 315 8.08 8.11 10.92
C VAL A 315 9.46 8.48 10.41
N LEU A 316 10.30 9.10 11.24
CA LEU A 316 11.68 9.47 10.87
C LEU A 316 12.46 8.25 10.40
N LYS A 317 12.39 7.12 11.11
CA LYS A 317 13.05 5.87 10.74
C LYS A 317 12.77 5.44 9.30
N VAL A 318 11.50 5.53 8.86
CA VAL A 318 11.12 5.18 7.50
C VAL A 318 11.62 6.21 6.49
N ARG A 319 11.55 7.49 6.83
CA ARG A 319 11.86 8.60 5.93
C ARG A 319 13.37 8.79 5.72
N GLU A 320 14.18 8.68 6.79
CA GLU A 320 15.63 8.87 6.71
C GLU A 320 16.33 7.88 5.78
N ARG A 321 15.82 6.64 5.64
CA ARG A 321 16.28 5.64 4.67
C ARG A 321 16.29 6.18 3.24
N SER A 322 15.33 7.03 2.91
CA SER A 322 15.17 7.65 1.59
C SER A 322 15.68 9.10 1.55
N GLY A 323 16.46 9.53 2.56
CA GLY A 323 17.02 10.87 2.63
C GLY A 323 16.00 11.97 2.92
N MET A 324 14.79 11.60 3.37
CA MET A 324 13.75 12.56 3.67
C MET A 324 13.81 13.03 5.13
N PRO A 325 13.59 14.32 5.43
CA PRO A 325 13.55 14.82 6.82
C PRO A 325 12.34 14.26 7.55
N GLY A 326 12.41 14.19 8.88
CA GLY A 326 11.30 13.88 9.77
C GLY A 326 10.15 14.88 9.65
N PHE A 327 9.02 14.52 10.23
CA PHE A 327 7.89 15.46 10.34
C PHE A 327 8.22 16.60 11.31
N PRO A 328 7.76 17.83 11.04
CA PRO A 328 7.89 18.93 12.00
C PRO A 328 7.24 18.58 13.35
N SER A 329 7.97 18.74 14.45
CA SER A 329 7.48 18.40 15.81
C SER A 329 6.31 19.28 16.29
N THR A 330 5.98 20.32 15.54
CA THR A 330 4.88 21.26 15.83
C THR A 330 3.52 20.81 15.30
N LEU A 331 3.45 19.68 14.58
CA LEU A 331 2.19 19.19 14.03
C LEU A 331 1.21 18.79 15.12
N ASN A 332 -0.03 19.28 15.03
CA ASN A 332 -1.12 18.77 15.84
C ASN A 332 -1.61 17.40 15.32
N LYS A 333 -2.48 16.74 16.09
CA LYS A 333 -3.04 15.41 15.78
C LYS A 333 -3.59 15.30 14.34
N LYS A 334 -4.37 16.29 13.90
CA LYS A 334 -4.97 16.30 12.55
C LYS A 334 -3.91 16.44 11.46
N GLN A 335 -3.01 17.39 11.62
CA GLN A 335 -1.93 17.64 10.67
C GLN A 335 -0.99 16.43 10.55
N PHE A 336 -0.64 15.81 11.69
CA PHE A 336 0.16 14.57 11.70
C PHE A 336 -0.56 13.44 10.96
N ARG A 337 -1.85 13.21 11.24
CA ARG A 337 -2.68 12.21 10.57
C ARG A 337 -2.67 12.39 9.05
N GLU A 338 -2.92 13.60 8.57
CA GLU A 338 -2.96 13.90 7.14
C GLU A 338 -1.60 13.64 6.48
N LYS A 339 -0.52 14.07 7.11
CA LYS A 339 0.85 13.87 6.62
C LYS A 339 1.23 12.38 6.64
N LEU A 340 0.89 11.66 7.72
CA LEU A 340 1.15 10.23 7.85
C LEU A 340 0.37 9.39 6.83
N ARG A 341 -0.88 9.73 6.53
CA ARG A 341 -1.67 9.06 5.49
C ARG A 341 -1.04 9.18 4.10
N ARG A 342 -0.41 10.33 3.80
CA ARG A 342 0.37 10.53 2.57
C ARG A 342 1.67 9.72 2.61
N GLU A 343 2.38 9.75 3.72
CA GLU A 343 3.59 8.96 3.93
C GLU A 343 3.34 7.46 3.72
N ARG A 344 2.27 6.92 4.32
CA ARG A 344 1.84 5.52 4.08
C ARG A 344 1.53 5.26 2.61
N ALA A 345 0.87 6.19 1.93
CA ALA A 345 0.53 6.03 0.52
C ALA A 345 1.80 5.98 -0.35
N VAL A 346 2.81 6.81 -0.06
CA VAL A 346 4.09 6.84 -0.77
C VAL A 346 4.94 5.62 -0.44
N GLU A 347 5.14 5.34 0.84
CA GLU A 347 6.00 4.24 1.30
C GLU A 347 5.46 2.86 0.88
N LEU A 348 4.17 2.62 1.07
CA LEU A 348 3.52 1.34 0.77
C LEU A 348 2.83 1.33 -0.61
N ALA A 349 3.27 2.22 -1.52
CA ALA A 349 2.73 2.32 -2.87
C ALA A 349 2.75 0.96 -3.59
N TYR A 350 1.61 0.57 -4.17
CA TYR A 350 1.46 -0.68 -4.94
C TYR A 350 1.76 -1.99 -4.18
N GLU A 351 1.65 -1.98 -2.84
CA GLU A 351 1.78 -3.15 -1.98
C GLU A 351 0.42 -3.60 -1.40
N ASP A 352 -0.68 -3.28 -2.07
CA ASP A 352 -2.06 -3.60 -1.69
C ASP A 352 -2.55 -2.91 -0.39
N HIS A 353 -1.89 -1.81 0.06
CA HIS A 353 -2.29 -1.09 1.27
C HIS A 353 -3.30 0.02 1.00
N ARG A 354 -3.06 0.89 0.00
CA ARG A 354 -3.85 2.11 -0.22
C ARG A 354 -5.35 1.85 -0.35
N PHE A 355 -5.72 0.80 -1.09
CA PHE A 355 -7.11 0.42 -1.31
C PHE A 355 -7.88 0.14 -0.01
N TRP A 356 -7.20 -0.48 0.95
CA TRP A 356 -7.75 -0.83 2.26
C TRP A 356 -7.62 0.32 3.26
N ASP A 357 -6.54 1.06 3.24
CA ASP A 357 -6.31 2.22 4.09
C ASP A 357 -7.41 3.29 3.91
N ILE A 358 -7.75 3.64 2.66
CA ILE A 358 -8.80 4.64 2.40
C ILE A 358 -10.19 4.18 2.85
N ARG A 359 -10.44 2.87 2.86
CA ARG A 359 -11.68 2.29 3.38
C ARG A 359 -11.72 2.31 4.89
N ARG A 360 -10.69 1.78 5.54
CA ARG A 360 -10.66 1.75 7.01
C ARG A 360 -10.64 3.13 7.64
N TRP A 361 -10.12 4.14 6.94
CA TRP A 361 -10.16 5.54 7.37
C TRP A 361 -11.48 6.25 7.05
N LEU A 362 -12.41 5.64 6.32
CA LEU A 362 -13.65 6.23 5.81
C LEU A 362 -13.41 7.53 5.02
N ILE A 363 -12.47 7.51 4.08
CA ILE A 363 -12.13 8.63 3.19
C ILE A 363 -12.22 8.25 1.70
N ALA A 364 -12.76 7.08 1.39
CA ALA A 364 -12.86 6.65 -0.01
C ALA A 364 -13.84 7.53 -0.81
N ASP A 365 -14.82 8.13 -0.16
CA ASP A 365 -15.79 9.07 -0.72
C ASP A 365 -15.31 10.54 -0.76
N ASP A 366 -14.10 10.82 -0.24
CA ASP A 366 -13.50 12.15 -0.37
C ASP A 366 -13.16 12.44 -1.83
N GLU A 367 -13.34 13.71 -2.24
CA GLU A 367 -13.03 14.19 -3.59
C GLU A 367 -11.56 13.93 -3.96
N GLY A 368 -11.34 13.32 -5.13
CA GLY A 368 -10.00 12.99 -5.61
C GLY A 368 -9.36 11.73 -5.01
N VAL A 369 -10.07 10.98 -4.17
CA VAL A 369 -9.63 9.68 -3.62
C VAL A 369 -10.22 8.54 -4.46
N MET A 370 -11.47 8.13 -4.21
CA MET A 370 -12.20 7.16 -5.05
C MET A 370 -13.47 7.77 -5.65
N LYS A 371 -13.69 9.05 -5.46
CA LYS A 371 -14.80 9.84 -5.97
C LYS A 371 -14.29 11.11 -6.63
N GLY A 372 -15.01 11.60 -7.64
CA GLY A 372 -14.75 12.86 -8.32
C GLY A 372 -13.60 12.82 -9.32
N ALA A 373 -12.93 13.95 -9.49
CA ALA A 373 -11.99 14.16 -10.58
C ALA A 373 -10.66 13.43 -10.42
N MET A 374 -10.32 12.61 -11.42
CA MET A 374 -9.00 12.00 -11.56
C MET A 374 -8.22 12.73 -12.64
N TYR A 375 -7.04 13.19 -12.28
CA TYR A 375 -6.19 14.01 -13.14
C TYR A 375 -5.09 13.20 -13.81
N GLY A 376 -4.90 13.47 -15.09
CA GLY A 376 -3.72 13.12 -15.88
C GLY A 376 -2.94 14.36 -16.28
N LEU A 377 -1.90 14.19 -17.09
CA LEU A 377 -1.12 15.29 -17.66
C LEU A 377 -1.14 15.26 -19.19
N GLN A 378 -1.30 16.44 -19.78
CA GLN A 378 -0.90 16.69 -21.15
C GLN A 378 0.50 17.29 -21.13
N LEU A 379 1.37 16.83 -22.03
CA LEU A 379 2.75 17.29 -22.14
C LEU A 379 2.99 17.85 -23.55
N SER A 380 3.77 18.93 -23.62
CA SER A 380 4.26 19.48 -24.87
C SER A 380 5.65 20.10 -24.69
N ALA A 381 6.43 20.15 -25.76
CA ALA A 381 7.69 20.89 -25.76
C ALA A 381 7.41 22.40 -25.67
N VAL A 382 8.24 23.12 -24.90
CA VAL A 382 8.16 24.58 -24.81
C VAL A 382 8.84 25.20 -26.02
N THR A 383 8.08 25.99 -26.82
CA THR A 383 8.62 26.66 -27.99
C THR A 383 9.70 27.68 -27.59
N GLY A 384 10.86 27.60 -28.22
CA GLY A 384 11.99 28.50 -27.95
C GLY A 384 12.80 28.18 -26.68
N ALA A 385 12.47 27.10 -25.95
CA ALA A 385 13.19 26.65 -24.75
C ALA A 385 13.51 25.14 -24.84
N PRO A 386 14.54 24.74 -25.61
CA PRO A 386 14.90 23.34 -25.76
C PRO A 386 15.15 22.66 -24.41
N GLY A 387 14.57 21.47 -24.23
CA GLY A 387 14.67 20.69 -22.98
C GLY A 387 13.63 21.03 -21.91
N LYS A 388 12.87 22.12 -22.05
CA LYS A 388 11.73 22.41 -21.17
C LYS A 388 10.45 21.72 -21.65
N VAL A 389 9.65 21.32 -20.69
CA VAL A 389 8.39 20.60 -20.90
C VAL A 389 7.25 21.34 -20.24
N HIS A 390 6.30 21.76 -21.06
CA HIS A 390 5.02 22.25 -20.56
C HIS A 390 4.16 21.09 -20.11
N TYR A 391 3.58 21.18 -18.90
CA TYR A 391 2.58 20.26 -18.41
C TYR A 391 1.26 20.97 -18.16
N LYS A 392 0.16 20.29 -18.43
CA LYS A 392 -1.18 20.77 -18.08
C LYS A 392 -1.99 19.63 -17.45
N PRO A 393 -2.34 19.72 -16.17
CA PRO A 393 -3.28 18.80 -15.57
C PRO A 393 -4.65 18.89 -16.23
N TYR A 394 -5.31 17.75 -16.43
CA TYR A 394 -6.66 17.69 -16.95
C TYR A 394 -7.43 16.53 -16.36
N VAL A 395 -8.74 16.67 -16.26
CA VAL A 395 -9.62 15.59 -15.76
C VAL A 395 -9.82 14.58 -16.89
N PHE A 396 -9.36 13.34 -16.70
CA PHE A 396 -9.54 12.26 -17.66
C PHE A 396 -10.65 11.29 -17.28
N GLU A 397 -11.05 11.27 -15.98
CA GLU A 397 -12.07 10.40 -15.42
C GLU A 397 -12.74 11.10 -14.24
N ASN A 398 -14.06 10.94 -14.11
CA ASN A 398 -14.80 11.26 -12.89
C ASN A 398 -15.29 9.95 -12.26
N ARG A 399 -14.77 9.62 -11.09
CA ARG A 399 -15.14 8.41 -10.36
C ARG A 399 -16.37 8.61 -9.52
N LEU A 400 -17.15 7.54 -9.39
CA LEU A 400 -18.30 7.46 -8.51
C LEU A 400 -17.98 6.52 -7.37
N TRP A 401 -18.40 6.89 -6.18
CA TRP A 401 -18.32 6.07 -4.99
C TRP A 401 -19.72 5.81 -4.43
N SER A 402 -19.91 4.65 -3.86
CA SER A 402 -21.11 4.30 -3.11
C SER A 402 -20.68 3.72 -1.77
N ASP A 403 -21.30 4.17 -0.67
CA ASP A 403 -20.92 3.80 0.69
C ASP A 403 -21.00 2.29 0.95
N ARG A 404 -21.91 1.58 0.25
CA ARG A 404 -21.92 0.11 0.29
C ARG A 404 -20.59 -0.53 -0.05
N SER A 405 -19.71 0.17 -0.82
CA SER A 405 -18.41 -0.31 -1.27
C SER A 405 -17.32 -0.29 -0.19
N TYR A 406 -17.62 0.22 1.02
CA TYR A 406 -16.70 0.10 2.16
C TYR A 406 -16.46 -1.37 2.56
N LEU A 407 -17.52 -2.20 2.53
CA LEU A 407 -17.41 -3.66 2.64
C LEU A 407 -17.87 -4.34 1.35
N HIS A 408 -17.29 -5.49 1.05
CA HIS A 408 -17.66 -6.26 -0.14
C HIS A 408 -18.99 -6.99 0.06
N PRO A 409 -19.76 -7.24 -1.02
CA PRO A 409 -20.96 -8.08 -0.94
C PRO A 409 -20.59 -9.54 -0.68
N ILE A 410 -21.33 -10.20 0.18
CA ILE A 410 -21.31 -11.65 0.28
C ILE A 410 -21.96 -12.21 -0.99
N LYS A 411 -21.40 -13.28 -1.53
CA LYS A 411 -21.89 -13.87 -2.78
C LYS A 411 -23.38 -14.23 -2.65
N GLN A 412 -24.19 -13.81 -3.63
CA GLN A 412 -25.65 -13.99 -3.59
C GLN A 412 -26.04 -15.46 -3.40
N THR A 413 -25.31 -16.41 -4.00
CA THR A 413 -25.56 -17.85 -3.81
C THR A 413 -25.41 -18.34 -2.37
N GLU A 414 -24.65 -17.64 -1.52
CA GLU A 414 -24.55 -17.93 -0.07
C GLU A 414 -25.70 -17.28 0.70
N ILE A 415 -26.11 -16.07 0.30
CA ILE A 415 -27.28 -15.39 0.87
C ILE A 415 -28.57 -16.17 0.61
N ASP A 416 -28.75 -16.68 -0.62
CA ASP A 416 -29.94 -17.46 -1.04
C ASP A 416 -30.14 -18.75 -0.24
N LYS A 417 -29.08 -19.25 0.42
CA LYS A 417 -29.20 -20.41 1.33
C LYS A 417 -29.87 -20.06 2.68
N GLY A 418 -30.09 -18.77 2.98
CA GLY A 418 -30.89 -18.28 4.10
C GLY A 418 -30.22 -18.31 5.48
N TYR A 419 -28.89 -18.49 5.57
CA TYR A 419 -28.16 -18.53 6.84
C TYR A 419 -27.14 -17.39 7.03
N MET A 420 -26.95 -16.56 6.03
CA MET A 420 -26.05 -15.40 6.09
C MET A 420 -26.81 -14.10 5.81
N LEU A 421 -26.45 -13.04 6.53
CA LEU A 421 -26.90 -11.68 6.27
C LEU A 421 -25.93 -10.98 5.32
N GLN A 422 -26.49 -10.31 4.31
CA GLN A 422 -25.73 -9.48 3.39
C GLN A 422 -25.16 -8.23 4.10
N ASN A 423 -24.05 -7.69 3.59
CA ASN A 423 -23.53 -6.41 4.03
C ASN A 423 -24.47 -5.25 3.63
N PRO A 424 -24.46 -4.13 4.38
CA PRO A 424 -25.41 -3.05 4.16
C PRO A 424 -25.26 -2.43 2.77
N GLY A 425 -26.39 -2.12 2.12
CA GLY A 425 -26.46 -1.48 0.81
C GLY A 425 -26.33 -2.43 -0.40
N TRP A 426 -26.14 -3.73 -0.16
CA TRP A 426 -26.05 -4.75 -1.22
C TRP A 426 -27.31 -5.59 -1.33
#